data_15d9eeadfe45cf482cb2f1ce9874942d
#
_entry.id   15d9eeadfe45cf482cb2f1ce9874942d
#
_cell.length_a   1.000
_cell.length_b   1.000
_cell.length_c   1.000
_cell.angle_alpha   90.00
_cell.angle_beta   90.00
_cell.angle_gamma   90.00
#
_symmetry.space_group_name_H-M   'P 1'
#
loop_
_entity.id
_entity.type
_entity.pdbx_description
1 polymer ?
#
loop_
_entity_poly.entity_id
_entity_poly.type
_entity_poly.pdbx_seq_one_letter_code
_entity_poly.pdbx_strand_id
1 'polypeptide(L)'
;QADKIIGHNIIGFDLPVIKKLKGIDLTKHKGIVDTLVISRLLNPVRDGGHSLEKWGWKLGSAKQDKPDFTSYSEDMMKYCIQDTKLNKLVYHKLQQDAVGFSKQSIELEHETSRILQEQFETGFLFDEKEAMLLLSSLNKRKSEIEKEVHSTFKPKWVDVKRVTPKL
;
A
#
# COMPACT_ATOMS: atom_id res chain seq x y z
N GLN A 1 -19.98 20.81 -7.66
CA GLN A 1 -19.08 19.73 -8.11
C GLN A 1 -17.65 20.16 -7.74
N ALA A 2 -16.87 19.27 -7.10
CA ALA A 2 -15.50 19.61 -6.70
C ALA A 2 -14.60 19.60 -7.94
N ASP A 3 -13.69 20.59 -8.04
CA ASP A 3 -12.73 20.67 -9.15
C ASP A 3 -11.59 19.65 -8.98
N LYS A 4 -11.27 19.31 -7.74
CA LYS A 4 -10.20 18.38 -7.39
C LYS A 4 -10.63 17.41 -6.29
N ILE A 5 -10.19 16.16 -6.42
CA ILE A 5 -10.32 15.11 -5.42
C ILE A 5 -8.90 14.69 -5.04
N ILE A 6 -8.51 14.91 -3.80
CA ILE A 6 -7.14 14.70 -3.34
C ILE A 6 -7.13 13.58 -2.31
N GLY A 7 -6.32 12.57 -2.55
CA GLY A 7 -6.14 11.45 -1.62
C GLY A 7 -4.69 10.97 -1.59
N HIS A 8 -4.39 10.09 -0.65
CA HIS A 8 -3.09 9.43 -0.54
C HIS A 8 -3.25 7.96 -0.91
N ASN A 9 -2.68 7.55 -2.04
CA ASN A 9 -2.95 6.26 -2.70
C ASN A 9 -4.42 6.13 -3.14
N ILE A 10 -5.02 7.24 -3.51
CA ILE A 10 -6.43 7.29 -3.87
C ILE A 10 -6.73 6.49 -5.14
N ILE A 11 -5.82 6.48 -6.11
CA ILE A 11 -5.94 5.72 -7.37
C ILE A 11 -5.94 4.23 -7.08
N GLY A 12 -5.05 3.75 -6.20
CA GLY A 12 -4.91 2.34 -5.90
C GLY A 12 -5.87 1.80 -4.83
N PHE A 13 -6.56 2.67 -4.09
CA PHE A 13 -7.41 2.22 -2.99
C PHE A 13 -8.79 2.87 -2.95
N ASP A 14 -8.89 4.17 -2.66
CA ASP A 14 -10.18 4.80 -2.39
C ASP A 14 -11.13 4.77 -3.60
N LEU A 15 -10.64 5.06 -4.80
CA LEU A 15 -11.46 5.06 -6.01
C LEU A 15 -12.01 3.68 -6.35
N PRO A 16 -11.23 2.60 -6.38
CA PRO A 16 -11.74 1.24 -6.56
C PRO A 16 -12.73 0.83 -5.48
N VAL A 17 -12.47 1.17 -4.21
CA VAL A 17 -13.38 0.84 -3.10
C VAL A 17 -14.71 1.57 -3.22
N ILE A 18 -14.72 2.87 -3.51
CA ILE A 18 -15.94 3.66 -3.71
C ILE A 18 -16.74 3.10 -4.88
N LYS A 19 -16.09 2.79 -6.00
CA LYS A 19 -16.72 2.17 -7.17
C LYS A 19 -17.37 0.83 -6.81
N LYS A 20 -16.62 -0.04 -6.10
CA LYS A 20 -17.10 -1.38 -5.72
C LYS A 20 -18.26 -1.32 -4.72
N LEU A 21 -18.18 -0.48 -3.70
CA LEU A 21 -19.14 -0.46 -2.59
C LEU A 21 -20.34 0.44 -2.83
N LYS A 22 -20.20 1.51 -3.61
CA LYS A 22 -21.22 2.53 -3.82
C LYS A 22 -21.71 2.62 -5.28
N GLY A 23 -21.06 1.93 -6.21
CA GLY A 23 -21.36 2.05 -7.64
C GLY A 23 -21.00 3.40 -8.26
N ILE A 24 -20.27 4.25 -7.51
CA ILE A 24 -19.88 5.59 -7.97
C ILE A 24 -18.50 5.51 -8.62
N ASP A 25 -18.43 5.67 -9.92
CA ASP A 25 -17.18 5.66 -10.67
C ASP A 25 -16.58 7.07 -10.76
N LEU A 26 -15.60 7.34 -9.91
CA LEU A 26 -14.83 8.59 -9.90
C LEU A 26 -13.48 8.44 -10.63
N THR A 27 -13.14 7.27 -11.18
CA THR A 27 -11.83 7.02 -11.80
C THR A 27 -11.58 7.93 -13.02
N LYS A 28 -12.65 8.36 -13.70
CA LYS A 28 -12.59 9.24 -14.86
C LYS A 28 -12.62 10.74 -14.51
N HIS A 29 -12.63 11.09 -13.23
CA HIS A 29 -12.61 12.49 -12.83
C HIS A 29 -11.26 13.13 -13.13
N LYS A 30 -11.24 14.19 -13.93
CA LYS A 30 -10.00 14.84 -14.40
C LYS A 30 -9.17 15.51 -13.31
N GLY A 31 -9.79 15.83 -12.19
CA GLY A 31 -9.14 16.54 -11.05
C GLY A 31 -8.63 15.60 -9.95
N ILE A 32 -8.36 14.32 -10.23
CA ILE A 32 -7.79 13.42 -9.22
C ILE A 32 -6.32 13.74 -9.00
N VAL A 33 -5.96 13.90 -7.72
CA VAL A 33 -4.58 14.13 -7.27
C VAL A 33 -4.22 13.11 -6.22
N ASP A 34 -3.24 12.26 -6.55
CA ASP A 34 -2.70 11.26 -5.62
C ASP A 34 -1.39 11.75 -5.01
N THR A 35 -1.43 12.05 -3.71
CA THR A 35 -0.25 12.55 -3.01
C THR A 35 0.86 11.50 -2.84
N LEU A 36 0.55 10.21 -2.90
CA LEU A 36 1.56 9.15 -2.91
C LEU A 36 2.34 9.15 -4.23
N VAL A 37 1.65 9.29 -5.36
CA VAL A 37 2.27 9.38 -6.70
C VAL A 37 3.22 10.57 -6.75
N ILE A 38 2.74 11.76 -6.36
CA ILE A 38 3.58 12.96 -6.36
C ILE A 38 4.78 12.82 -5.41
N SER A 39 4.56 12.25 -4.22
CA SER A 39 5.63 12.03 -3.25
C SER A 39 6.75 11.14 -3.78
N ARG A 40 6.40 10.08 -4.50
CA ARG A 40 7.36 9.16 -5.14
C ARG A 40 8.09 9.82 -6.31
N LEU A 41 7.36 10.57 -7.12
CA LEU A 41 7.94 11.26 -8.27
C LEU A 41 8.97 12.32 -7.86
N LEU A 42 8.66 13.14 -6.84
CA LEU A 42 9.55 14.22 -6.40
C LEU A 42 10.78 13.71 -5.63
N ASN A 43 10.67 12.61 -4.92
CA ASN A 43 11.79 12.02 -4.17
C ASN A 43 11.64 10.51 -4.02
N PRO A 44 12.05 9.70 -5.00
CA PRO A 44 11.83 8.24 -5.00
C PRO A 44 12.56 7.51 -3.85
N VAL A 45 13.67 8.06 -3.35
CA VAL A 45 14.49 7.49 -2.25
C VAL A 45 14.30 8.23 -0.92
N ARG A 46 13.09 8.67 -0.65
CA ARG A 46 12.78 9.43 0.56
C ARG A 46 13.01 8.62 1.83
N ASP A 47 13.79 9.18 2.76
CA ASP A 47 14.03 8.61 4.08
C ASP A 47 12.70 8.37 4.83
N GLY A 48 12.56 7.17 5.38
CA GLY A 48 11.37 6.73 6.09
C GLY A 48 10.20 6.31 5.18
N GLY A 49 10.29 6.52 3.85
CA GLY A 49 9.27 6.12 2.88
C GLY A 49 8.13 7.13 2.70
N HIS A 50 7.09 6.71 1.99
CA HIS A 50 6.05 7.60 1.46
C HIS A 50 4.69 7.46 2.13
N SER A 51 4.52 6.59 3.15
CA SER A 51 3.23 6.40 3.81
C SER A 51 2.76 7.69 4.49
N LEU A 52 1.44 7.84 4.63
CA LEU A 52 0.85 8.99 5.31
C LEU A 52 1.35 9.12 6.76
N GLU A 53 1.58 7.99 7.44
CA GLU A 53 2.21 7.94 8.76
C GLU A 53 3.60 8.60 8.77
N LYS A 54 4.47 8.24 7.82
CA LYS A 54 5.82 8.79 7.71
C LYS A 54 5.84 10.28 7.34
N TRP A 55 4.85 10.70 6.58
CA TRP A 55 4.61 12.11 6.35
C TRP A 55 4.18 12.84 7.62
N GLY A 56 3.32 12.21 8.44
CA GLY A 56 2.89 12.76 9.73
C GLY A 56 4.07 13.04 10.64
N TRP A 57 4.99 12.10 10.77
CA TRP A 57 6.23 12.29 11.55
C TRP A 57 7.05 13.47 11.05
N LYS A 58 7.24 13.59 9.73
CA LYS A 58 8.01 14.68 9.13
C LYS A 58 7.36 16.06 9.32
N LEU A 59 6.03 16.12 9.29
CA LEU A 59 5.26 17.37 9.40
C LEU A 59 4.87 17.71 10.84
N GLY A 60 5.34 16.94 11.83
CA GLY A 60 5.00 17.18 13.24
C GLY A 60 3.52 16.91 13.57
N SER A 61 2.82 16.16 12.72
CA SER A 61 1.43 15.74 12.89
C SER A 61 1.37 14.23 12.99
N ALA A 62 1.83 13.67 14.11
CA ALA A 62 1.84 12.23 14.32
C ALA A 62 0.43 11.64 14.20
N LYS A 63 0.33 10.45 13.60
CA LYS A 63 -0.91 9.68 13.58
C LYS A 63 -1.29 9.24 14.99
N GLN A 64 -2.59 9.19 15.24
CA GLN A 64 -3.15 8.49 16.39
C GLN A 64 -2.98 6.97 16.23
N ASP A 65 -3.06 6.24 17.34
CA ASP A 65 -3.09 4.78 17.29
C ASP A 65 -4.25 4.29 16.41
N LYS A 66 -4.00 3.21 15.67
CA LYS A 66 -5.01 2.65 14.79
C LYS A 66 -6.16 2.09 15.61
N PRO A 67 -7.39 2.55 15.38
CA PRO A 67 -8.57 1.97 16.03
C PRO A 67 -8.85 0.56 15.47
N ASP A 68 -9.74 -0.16 16.15
CA ASP A 68 -10.33 -1.36 15.59
C ASP A 68 -11.28 -0.97 14.43
N PHE A 69 -11.02 -1.54 13.24
CA PHE A 69 -11.80 -1.30 12.03
C PHE A 69 -12.90 -2.36 11.78
N THR A 70 -13.14 -3.29 12.70
CA THR A 70 -14.14 -4.34 12.54
C THR A 70 -15.58 -3.80 12.60
N SER A 71 -15.78 -2.72 13.35
CA SER A 71 -17.06 -2.03 13.45
C SER A 71 -16.87 -0.51 13.54
N TYR A 72 -17.93 0.24 13.18
CA TYR A 72 -17.90 1.70 13.32
C TYR A 72 -17.73 2.13 14.77
N SER A 73 -16.81 3.07 15.00
CA SER A 73 -16.58 3.73 16.28
C SER A 73 -16.27 5.23 16.12
N GLU A 74 -16.48 6.00 17.17
CA GLU A 74 -16.09 7.43 17.17
C GLU A 74 -14.57 7.62 16.98
N ASP A 75 -13.77 6.70 17.50
CA ASP A 75 -12.32 6.76 17.35
C ASP A 75 -11.90 6.47 15.91
N MET A 76 -12.62 5.58 15.20
CA MET A 76 -12.44 5.39 13.75
C MET A 76 -12.78 6.68 12.97
N MET A 77 -13.85 7.38 13.34
CA MET A 77 -14.19 8.65 12.72
C MET A 77 -13.11 9.71 12.98
N LYS A 78 -12.66 9.86 14.23
CA LYS A 78 -11.57 10.79 14.59
C LYS A 78 -10.29 10.48 13.82
N TYR A 79 -9.95 9.20 13.69
CA TYR A 79 -8.81 8.74 12.91
C TYR A 79 -8.93 9.14 11.43
N CYS A 80 -10.07 8.91 10.79
CA CYS A 80 -10.31 9.31 9.39
C CYS A 80 -10.24 10.83 9.19
N ILE A 81 -10.78 11.61 10.14
CA ILE A 81 -10.67 13.07 10.10
C ILE A 81 -9.21 13.51 10.20
N GLN A 82 -8.44 12.91 11.09
CA GLN A 82 -7.01 13.22 11.25
C GLN A 82 -6.21 12.86 10.00
N ASP A 83 -6.46 11.71 9.38
CA ASP A 83 -5.82 11.32 8.13
C ASP A 83 -6.14 12.30 6.99
N THR A 84 -7.37 12.80 6.91
CA THR A 84 -7.76 13.82 5.94
C THR A 84 -7.03 15.15 6.18
N LYS A 85 -6.93 15.60 7.43
CA LYS A 85 -6.17 16.79 7.79
C LYS A 85 -4.69 16.65 7.45
N LEU A 86 -4.10 15.50 7.78
CA LEU A 86 -2.71 15.21 7.48
C LEU A 86 -2.47 15.16 5.96
N ASN A 87 -3.35 14.52 5.20
CA ASN A 87 -3.20 14.48 3.74
C ASN A 87 -3.27 15.89 3.11
N LYS A 88 -4.09 16.79 3.66
CA LYS A 88 -4.10 18.21 3.26
C LYS A 88 -2.74 18.86 3.48
N LEU A 89 -2.10 18.64 4.64
CA LEU A 89 -0.75 19.16 4.92
C LEU A 89 0.28 18.60 3.96
N VAL A 90 0.22 17.28 3.70
CA VAL A 90 1.09 16.61 2.73
C VAL A 90 0.92 17.22 1.34
N TYR A 91 -0.30 17.43 0.89
CA TYR A 91 -0.58 18.04 -0.40
C TYR A 91 0.04 19.43 -0.52
N HIS A 92 -0.14 20.30 0.48
CA HIS A 92 0.46 21.64 0.47
C HIS A 92 1.99 21.57 0.47
N LYS A 93 2.58 20.66 1.23
CA LYS A 93 4.03 20.46 1.24
C LYS A 93 4.54 20.01 -0.13
N LEU A 94 3.86 19.05 -0.75
CA LEU A 94 4.23 18.56 -2.07
C LEU A 94 4.07 19.64 -3.16
N GLN A 95 3.08 20.53 -3.05
CA GLN A 95 2.96 21.68 -3.94
C GLN A 95 4.17 22.63 -3.84
N GLN A 96 4.67 22.86 -2.61
CA GLN A 96 5.88 23.65 -2.40
C GLN A 96 7.12 22.96 -2.98
N ASP A 97 7.26 21.64 -2.74
CA ASP A 97 8.39 20.86 -3.23
C ASP A 97 8.38 20.70 -4.75
N ALA A 98 7.21 20.80 -5.39
CA ALA A 98 7.03 20.73 -6.84
C ALA A 98 7.28 22.07 -7.57
N VAL A 99 7.66 23.14 -6.88
CA VAL A 99 7.97 24.42 -7.53
C VAL A 99 9.12 24.23 -8.52
N GLY A 100 8.88 24.58 -9.78
CA GLY A 100 9.81 24.35 -10.88
C GLY A 100 9.75 22.95 -11.50
N PHE A 101 8.92 22.04 -10.97
CA PHE A 101 8.73 20.71 -11.55
C PHE A 101 7.68 20.74 -12.67
N SER A 102 7.84 19.89 -13.69
CA SER A 102 6.94 19.82 -14.82
C SER A 102 5.55 19.33 -14.44
N LYS A 103 4.51 20.10 -14.78
CA LYS A 103 3.11 19.63 -14.63
C LYS A 103 2.82 18.40 -15.49
N GLN A 104 3.39 18.35 -16.70
CA GLN A 104 3.23 17.22 -17.61
C GLN A 104 3.80 15.93 -17.02
N SER A 105 4.93 15.99 -16.31
CA SER A 105 5.49 14.83 -15.62
C SER A 105 4.58 14.34 -14.50
N ILE A 106 3.96 15.26 -13.75
CA ILE A 106 3.00 14.90 -12.70
C ILE A 106 1.74 14.24 -13.30
N GLU A 107 1.24 14.77 -14.41
CA GLU A 107 0.08 14.21 -15.14
C GLU A 107 0.41 12.83 -15.72
N LEU A 108 1.58 12.67 -16.31
CA LEU A 108 2.07 11.40 -16.86
C LEU A 108 2.13 10.30 -15.76
N GLU A 109 2.68 10.62 -14.60
CA GLU A 109 2.76 9.66 -13.48
C GLU A 109 1.39 9.26 -12.93
N HIS A 110 0.45 10.20 -12.89
CA HIS A 110 -0.94 9.88 -12.51
C HIS A 110 -1.59 8.97 -13.55
N GLU A 111 -1.38 9.22 -14.83
CA GLU A 111 -1.93 8.38 -15.90
C GLU A 111 -1.30 6.98 -15.89
N THR A 112 0.02 6.90 -15.73
CA THR A 112 0.72 5.64 -15.54
C THR A 112 0.16 4.86 -14.35
N SER A 113 -0.09 5.54 -13.23
CA SER A 113 -0.68 4.90 -12.04
C SER A 113 -2.09 4.36 -12.30
N ARG A 114 -2.91 5.03 -13.12
CA ARG A 114 -4.23 4.52 -13.53
C ARG A 114 -4.12 3.28 -14.40
N ILE A 115 -3.22 3.30 -15.38
CA ILE A 115 -2.98 2.14 -16.26
C ILE A 115 -2.52 0.94 -15.44
N LEU A 116 -1.59 1.14 -14.49
CA LEU A 116 -1.14 0.07 -13.60
C LEU A 116 -2.27 -0.46 -12.70
N GLN A 117 -3.17 0.40 -12.25
CA GLN A 117 -4.33 -0.02 -11.48
C GLN A 117 -5.31 -0.84 -12.33
N GLU A 118 -5.56 -0.46 -13.58
CA GLU A 118 -6.37 -1.25 -14.53
C GLU A 118 -5.75 -2.61 -14.81
N GLN A 119 -4.42 -2.67 -14.98
CA GLN A 119 -3.71 -3.95 -15.11
C GLN A 119 -3.88 -4.83 -13.87
N PHE A 120 -3.78 -4.23 -12.68
CA PHE A 120 -3.96 -4.93 -11.42
C PHE A 120 -5.38 -5.50 -11.27
N GLU A 121 -6.39 -4.73 -11.64
CA GLU A 121 -7.80 -5.16 -11.59
C GLU A 121 -8.13 -6.25 -12.64
N THR A 122 -7.54 -6.15 -13.82
CA THR A 122 -7.72 -7.14 -14.90
C THR A 122 -6.99 -8.44 -14.58
N GLY A 123 -5.82 -8.35 -13.95
CA GLY A 123 -4.97 -9.49 -13.64
C GLY A 123 -4.32 -10.10 -14.88
N PHE A 124 -3.70 -11.26 -14.68
CA PHE A 124 -3.11 -12.06 -15.73
C PHE A 124 -3.78 -13.43 -15.78
N LEU A 125 -3.82 -14.02 -16.97
CA LEU A 125 -4.20 -15.43 -17.09
C LEU A 125 -3.18 -16.30 -16.35
N PHE A 126 -3.65 -17.05 -15.35
CA PHE A 126 -2.83 -17.94 -14.56
C PHE A 126 -3.27 -19.39 -14.78
N ASP A 127 -2.35 -20.24 -15.20
CA ASP A 127 -2.61 -21.66 -15.36
C ASP A 127 -2.48 -22.37 -14.01
N GLU A 128 -3.62 -22.50 -13.32
CA GLU A 128 -3.67 -23.16 -12.01
C GLU A 128 -3.22 -24.62 -12.04
N LYS A 129 -3.50 -25.34 -13.13
CA LYS A 129 -3.15 -26.76 -13.26
C LYS A 129 -1.64 -26.93 -13.32
N GLU A 130 -0.99 -26.20 -14.22
CA GLU A 130 0.47 -26.24 -14.35
C GLU A 130 1.16 -25.73 -13.08
N ALA A 131 0.63 -24.69 -12.45
CA ALA A 131 1.14 -24.18 -11.17
C ALA A 131 1.06 -25.24 -10.06
N MET A 132 -0.04 -25.98 -9.95
CA MET A 132 -0.20 -27.05 -8.96
C MET A 132 0.73 -28.23 -9.21
N LEU A 133 0.95 -28.61 -10.49
CA LEU A 133 1.92 -29.63 -10.86
C LEU A 133 3.35 -29.24 -10.49
N LEU A 134 3.71 -27.98 -10.81
CA LEU A 134 5.02 -27.44 -10.45
C LEU A 134 5.19 -27.39 -8.91
N LEU A 135 4.19 -26.92 -8.17
CA LEU A 135 4.21 -26.87 -6.71
C LEU A 135 4.41 -28.27 -6.11
N SER A 136 3.69 -29.28 -6.63
CA SER A 136 3.84 -30.67 -6.19
C SER A 136 5.25 -31.19 -6.42
N SER A 137 5.81 -30.93 -7.61
CA SER A 137 7.17 -31.30 -7.97
C SER A 137 8.22 -30.64 -7.06
N LEU A 138 8.06 -29.32 -6.80
CA LEU A 138 8.96 -28.58 -5.93
C LEU A 138 8.88 -29.07 -4.48
N ASN A 139 7.69 -29.35 -3.96
CA ASN A 139 7.52 -29.90 -2.61
C ASN A 139 8.14 -31.31 -2.47
N LYS A 140 8.00 -32.15 -3.48
CA LYS A 140 8.66 -33.46 -3.51
C LYS A 140 10.18 -33.28 -3.46
N ARG A 141 10.74 -32.43 -4.31
CA ARG A 141 12.18 -32.17 -4.35
C ARG A 141 12.69 -31.57 -3.05
N LYS A 142 11.95 -30.64 -2.46
CA LYS A 142 12.24 -30.09 -1.12
C LYS A 142 12.33 -31.18 -0.06
N SER A 143 11.32 -32.08 -0.02
CA SER A 143 11.30 -33.19 0.95
C SER A 143 12.46 -34.17 0.76
N GLU A 144 12.87 -34.42 -0.49
CA GLU A 144 14.04 -35.26 -0.78
C GLU A 144 15.32 -34.62 -0.25
N ILE A 145 15.52 -33.32 -0.51
CA ILE A 145 16.67 -32.55 -0.01
C ILE A 145 16.67 -32.51 1.54
N GLU A 146 15.50 -32.24 2.16
CA GLU A 146 15.39 -32.25 3.62
C GLU A 146 15.79 -33.60 4.24
N LYS A 147 15.37 -34.72 3.62
CA LYS A 147 15.78 -36.08 4.06
C LYS A 147 17.29 -36.30 3.92
N GLU A 148 17.87 -35.86 2.80
CA GLU A 148 19.30 -35.97 2.54
C GLU A 148 20.10 -35.15 3.59
N VAL A 149 19.68 -33.89 3.81
CA VAL A 149 20.30 -33.01 4.82
C VAL A 149 20.19 -33.62 6.22
N HIS A 150 19.02 -34.11 6.63
CA HIS A 150 18.82 -34.69 7.96
C HIS A 150 19.55 -36.04 8.13
N SER A 151 19.80 -36.76 7.07
CA SER A 151 20.62 -37.98 7.11
C SER A 151 22.10 -37.67 7.38
N THR A 152 22.58 -36.56 6.79
CA THR A 152 23.97 -36.11 6.92
C THR A 152 24.18 -35.27 8.21
N PHE A 153 23.27 -34.36 8.49
CA PHE A 153 23.30 -33.44 9.63
C PHE A 153 22.13 -33.74 10.57
N LYS A 154 22.35 -34.50 11.60
CA LYS A 154 21.29 -34.77 12.59
C LYS A 154 20.81 -33.48 13.24
N PRO A 155 19.48 -33.20 13.26
CA PRO A 155 18.94 -32.00 13.89
C PRO A 155 19.27 -31.99 15.39
N LYS A 156 19.65 -30.80 15.89
CA LYS A 156 19.88 -30.55 17.31
C LYS A 156 18.82 -29.60 17.82
N TRP A 157 18.30 -29.88 19.02
CA TRP A 157 17.45 -28.94 19.72
C TRP A 157 18.27 -27.75 20.17
N VAL A 158 17.80 -26.53 19.85
CA VAL A 158 18.40 -25.27 20.30
C VAL A 158 17.28 -24.42 20.89
N ASP A 159 17.47 -23.95 22.13
CA ASP A 159 16.54 -23.02 22.78
C ASP A 159 16.61 -21.65 22.09
N VAL A 160 15.59 -21.33 21.29
CA VAL A 160 15.55 -20.06 20.54
C VAL A 160 14.96 -18.94 21.40
N LYS A 161 13.97 -19.26 22.24
CA LYS A 161 13.29 -18.28 23.12
C LYS A 161 12.50 -18.98 24.21
N ARG A 162 12.66 -18.51 25.46
CA ARG A 162 11.77 -18.91 26.57
C ARG A 162 10.59 -17.93 26.61
N VAL A 163 9.37 -18.41 26.38
CA VAL A 163 8.13 -17.61 26.50
C VAL A 163 7.45 -17.98 27.81
N THR A 164 7.29 -17.01 28.69
CA THR A 164 6.47 -17.17 29.91
C THR A 164 5.04 -16.74 29.53
N PRO A 165 4.05 -17.64 29.58
CA PRO A 165 2.66 -17.26 29.34
C PRO A 165 2.24 -16.19 30.36
N LYS A 166 1.58 -15.15 29.90
CA LYS A 166 0.84 -14.24 30.80
C LYS A 166 -0.45 -14.95 31.20
N LEU A 167 -0.59 -15.25 32.49
CA LEU A 167 -1.84 -15.69 33.10
C LEU A 167 -2.80 -14.51 33.18
#